data_36481e828b092b1ef1823f098cc9a151
#
_entry.id   36481e828b092b1ef1823f098cc9a151
#
_cell.length_a   1.000
_cell.length_b   1.000
_cell.length_c   1.000
_cell.angle_alpha   90.00
_cell.angle_beta   90.00
_cell.angle_gamma   90.00
#
_symmetry.space_group_name_H-M   'P 1'
#
loop_
_entity.id
_entity.type
_entity.pdbx_description
1 polymer ?
#
loop_
_entity_poly.entity_id
_entity_poly.type
_entity_poly.pdbx_seq_one_letter_code
_entity_poly.pdbx_strand_id
1 'polypeptide(L)'
;ICGMTGTAMTEAGEFWKIYKLDVIAIPTNRKLQRLNNPDVIFRSEREKYDAVADEIERIHKWDVLLMQGDEELWGRITREDDDTIELQPKGSKARESISREKVKQIEYRGRPILVGTVSIERSEHLSRLLEQRGIPHAVLNAKHHQREAEIIAQAGRLGAVTIATNMAGRGTDIILGGNPEAMAWAQLQ
;
A
#
# COMPACT_ATOMS: atom_id res chain seq x y z
N ILE A 1 -17.14 -30.78 -6.70
CA ILE A 1 -17.14 -29.33 -6.47
C ILE A 1 -15.83 -29.02 -5.76
N CYS A 2 -15.11 -28.01 -6.21
CA CYS A 2 -13.92 -27.51 -5.55
C CYS A 2 -13.90 -25.98 -5.62
N GLY A 3 -13.13 -25.34 -4.75
CA GLY A 3 -12.92 -23.91 -4.73
C GLY A 3 -11.51 -23.56 -4.24
N MET A 4 -11.05 -22.37 -4.54
CA MET A 4 -9.76 -21.85 -4.05
C MET A 4 -9.97 -20.53 -3.33
N THR A 5 -9.36 -20.41 -2.15
CA THR A 5 -9.41 -19.19 -1.35
C THR A 5 -8.20 -19.14 -0.41
N GLY A 6 -7.78 -17.95 -0.02
CA GLY A 6 -6.69 -17.74 0.95
C GLY A 6 -7.09 -17.96 2.41
N THR A 7 -8.36 -18.18 2.73
CA THR A 7 -8.89 -18.17 4.12
C THR A 7 -9.63 -19.45 4.52
N ALA A 8 -9.62 -20.50 3.71
CA ALA A 8 -10.39 -21.71 4.01
C ALA A 8 -9.83 -22.54 5.17
N MET A 9 -8.53 -22.44 5.48
CA MET A 9 -7.89 -23.30 6.48
C MET A 9 -8.45 -23.06 7.88
N THR A 10 -8.81 -21.84 8.23
CA THR A 10 -9.40 -21.50 9.54
C THR A 10 -10.77 -22.17 9.74
N GLU A 11 -11.50 -22.45 8.65
CA GLU A 11 -12.83 -23.01 8.63
C GLU A 11 -12.87 -24.46 8.09
N ALA A 12 -11.73 -25.14 8.08
CA ALA A 12 -11.61 -26.51 7.53
C ALA A 12 -12.61 -27.49 8.18
N GLY A 13 -12.84 -27.34 9.50
CA GLY A 13 -13.82 -28.16 10.23
C GLY A 13 -15.25 -27.96 9.74
N GLU A 14 -15.63 -26.74 9.40
CA GLU A 14 -16.94 -26.41 8.86
C GLU A 14 -17.12 -26.97 7.45
N PHE A 15 -16.12 -26.83 6.59
CA PHE A 15 -16.12 -27.41 5.24
C PHE A 15 -16.31 -28.93 5.28
N TRP A 16 -15.62 -29.61 6.17
CA TRP A 16 -15.79 -31.07 6.34
C TRP A 16 -17.18 -31.41 6.89
N LYS A 17 -17.64 -30.70 7.92
CA LYS A 17 -18.91 -31.02 8.59
C LYS A 17 -20.10 -30.88 7.65
N ILE A 18 -20.16 -29.80 6.86
CA ILE A 18 -21.32 -29.42 6.03
C ILE A 18 -21.20 -30.05 4.65
N TYR A 19 -20.05 -29.92 3.99
CA TYR A 19 -19.89 -30.27 2.57
C TYR A 19 -19.08 -31.55 2.33
N LYS A 20 -18.49 -32.12 3.37
CA LYS A 20 -17.57 -33.27 3.28
C LYS A 20 -16.37 -32.96 2.35
N LEU A 21 -15.89 -31.74 2.38
CA LEU A 21 -14.75 -31.28 1.60
C LEU A 21 -13.51 -31.14 2.50
N ASP A 22 -12.41 -31.68 2.05
CA ASP A 22 -11.11 -31.45 2.67
C ASP A 22 -10.52 -30.10 2.25
N VAL A 23 -9.83 -29.44 3.17
CA VAL A 23 -9.09 -28.22 2.91
C VAL A 23 -7.60 -28.54 2.87
N ILE A 24 -6.98 -28.27 1.73
CA ILE A 24 -5.56 -28.53 1.49
C ILE A 24 -4.83 -27.21 1.31
N ALA A 25 -3.78 -26.98 2.10
CA ALA A 25 -2.91 -25.83 1.92
C ALA A 25 -1.89 -26.10 0.80
N ILE A 26 -1.92 -25.26 -0.23
CA ILE A 26 -0.93 -25.30 -1.30
C ILE A 26 0.14 -24.25 -0.96
N PRO A 27 1.41 -24.65 -0.76
CA PRO A 27 2.48 -23.71 -0.45
C PRO A 27 2.74 -22.75 -1.62
N THR A 28 3.25 -21.55 -1.32
CA THR A 28 3.63 -20.58 -2.33
C THR A 28 4.81 -21.10 -3.16
N ASN A 29 4.79 -20.85 -4.47
CA ASN A 29 5.87 -21.24 -5.40
C ASN A 29 7.22 -20.61 -5.03
N ARG A 30 7.22 -19.37 -4.51
CA ARG A 30 8.42 -18.65 -4.06
C ARG A 30 8.29 -18.32 -2.57
N LYS A 31 9.45 -18.11 -1.93
CA LYS A 31 9.49 -17.70 -0.52
C LYS A 31 8.70 -16.39 -0.34
N LEU A 32 7.86 -16.36 0.69
CA LEU A 32 7.08 -15.17 1.04
C LEU A 32 8.02 -14.02 1.44
N GLN A 33 7.90 -12.90 0.73
CA GLN A 33 8.69 -11.68 0.99
C GLN A 33 7.88 -10.61 1.74
N ARG A 34 6.55 -10.79 1.85
CA ARG A 34 5.67 -9.83 2.54
C ARG A 34 6.00 -9.78 4.02
N LEU A 35 6.25 -8.56 4.50
CA LEU A 35 6.40 -8.28 5.93
C LEU A 35 5.02 -7.97 6.52
N ASN A 36 4.67 -8.66 7.60
CA ASN A 36 3.47 -8.36 8.36
C ASN A 36 3.87 -7.55 9.59
N ASN A 37 3.49 -6.28 9.60
CA ASN A 37 3.67 -5.44 10.76
C ASN A 37 2.64 -5.80 11.85
N PRO A 38 2.94 -5.57 13.14
CA PRO A 38 1.98 -5.77 14.22
C PRO A 38 0.80 -4.80 14.11
N ASP A 39 -0.34 -5.23 14.66
CA ASP A 39 -1.54 -4.39 14.71
C ASP A 39 -1.32 -3.16 15.60
N VAL A 40 -1.88 -2.03 15.17
CA VAL A 40 -1.85 -0.78 15.94
C VAL A 40 -3.26 -0.50 16.46
N ILE A 41 -3.39 -0.34 17.78
CA ILE A 41 -4.67 -0.13 18.46
C ILE A 41 -4.82 1.35 18.83
N PHE A 42 -5.96 1.93 18.49
CA PHE A 42 -6.30 3.32 18.76
C PHE A 42 -7.50 3.42 19.73
N ARG A 43 -7.58 4.50 20.48
CA ARG A 43 -8.68 4.75 21.43
C ARG A 43 -9.98 5.12 20.73
N SER A 44 -9.89 5.74 19.55
CA SER A 44 -11.05 6.20 18.78
C SER A 44 -10.85 5.99 17.28
N GLU A 45 -11.94 5.93 16.54
CA GLU A 45 -11.92 5.89 15.07
C GLU A 45 -11.23 7.13 14.48
N ARG A 46 -11.44 8.29 15.07
CA ARG A 46 -10.83 9.53 14.62
C ARG A 46 -9.31 9.45 14.67
N GLU A 47 -8.75 9.07 15.82
CA GLU A 47 -7.30 8.89 15.97
C GLU A 47 -6.74 7.87 14.97
N LYS A 48 -7.49 6.78 14.73
CA LYS A 48 -7.13 5.77 13.74
C LYS A 48 -7.03 6.37 12.33
N TYR A 49 -8.05 7.13 11.89
CA TYR A 49 -8.04 7.69 10.54
C TYR A 49 -7.00 8.80 10.38
N ASP A 50 -6.80 9.61 11.40
CA ASP A 50 -5.72 10.61 11.41
C ASP A 50 -4.36 9.93 11.27
N ALA A 51 -4.09 8.86 12.03
CA ALA A 51 -2.85 8.10 11.94
C ALA A 51 -2.67 7.39 10.58
N VAL A 52 -3.74 6.83 10.01
CA VAL A 52 -3.70 6.24 8.67
C VAL A 52 -3.36 7.32 7.62
N ALA A 53 -3.96 8.50 7.72
CA ALA A 53 -3.66 9.60 6.80
C ALA A 53 -2.23 10.14 6.98
N ASP A 54 -1.71 10.18 8.22
CA ASP A 54 -0.32 10.54 8.51
C ASP A 54 0.66 9.54 7.88
N GLU A 55 0.39 8.25 8.00
CA GLU A 55 1.24 7.20 7.42
C GLU A 55 1.21 7.23 5.89
N ILE A 56 0.03 7.44 5.27
CA ILE A 56 -0.08 7.62 3.83
C ILE A 56 0.74 8.84 3.38
N GLU A 57 0.63 9.96 4.09
CA GLU A 57 1.40 11.16 3.78
C GLU A 57 2.90 10.93 3.91
N ARG A 58 3.34 10.21 4.94
CA ARG A 58 4.72 9.81 5.16
C ARG A 58 5.27 9.06 3.95
N ILE A 59 4.61 7.97 3.57
CA ILE A 59 5.04 7.11 2.47
C ILE A 59 4.98 7.83 1.12
N HIS A 60 3.99 8.69 0.92
CA HIS A 60 3.80 9.39 -0.35
C HIS A 60 4.81 10.52 -0.56
N LYS A 61 5.15 11.28 0.49
CA LYS A 61 5.93 12.51 0.38
C LYS A 61 7.41 12.39 0.73
N TRP A 62 7.80 11.41 1.57
CA TRP A 62 9.11 11.35 2.19
C TRP A 62 9.84 10.03 1.97
N ASP A 63 11.13 10.16 1.67
CA ASP A 63 12.06 9.06 1.79
C ASP A 63 12.48 8.93 3.25
N VAL A 64 12.72 7.70 3.72
CA VAL A 64 13.18 7.42 5.08
C VAL A 64 14.47 6.63 5.02
N LEU A 65 15.52 7.15 5.64
CA LEU A 65 16.78 6.47 5.85
C LEU A 65 16.78 5.89 7.26
N LEU A 66 16.79 4.57 7.38
CA LEU A 66 17.03 3.89 8.65
C LEU A 66 18.54 3.76 8.84
N MET A 67 19.07 4.42 9.87
CA MET A 67 20.49 4.42 10.18
C MET A 67 20.92 3.17 10.94
N GLN A 68 22.21 2.85 10.96
CA GLN A 68 22.76 1.72 11.70
C GLN A 68 22.45 1.75 13.22
N GLY A 69 22.18 2.94 13.78
CA GLY A 69 21.76 3.15 15.18
C GLY A 69 20.25 3.13 15.40
N ASP A 70 19.46 2.60 14.44
CA ASP A 70 17.99 2.57 14.45
C ASP A 70 17.32 3.97 14.52
N GLU A 71 18.08 5.03 14.23
CA GLU A 71 17.57 6.38 14.02
C GLU A 71 16.97 6.50 12.62
N GLU A 72 15.83 7.19 12.49
CA GLU A 72 15.17 7.47 11.22
C GLU A 72 15.43 8.92 10.79
N LEU A 73 15.95 9.12 9.59
CA LEU A 73 16.09 10.42 8.95
C LEU A 73 15.06 10.54 7.82
N TRP A 74 14.22 11.56 7.91
CA TRP A 74 13.14 11.81 6.97
C TRP A 74 13.45 12.98 6.08
N GLY A 75 13.29 12.81 4.77
CA GLY A 75 13.58 13.88 3.82
C GLY A 75 13.25 13.47 2.40
N ARG A 76 13.89 14.15 1.46
CA ARG A 76 13.84 13.82 0.03
C ARG A 76 15.24 13.52 -0.43
N ILE A 77 15.46 12.32 -0.95
CA ILE A 77 16.70 11.96 -1.62
C ILE A 77 16.77 12.77 -2.92
N THR A 78 17.82 13.57 -3.06
CA THR A 78 18.07 14.42 -4.23
C THR A 78 19.11 13.82 -5.14
N ARG A 79 20.04 13.06 -4.58
CA ARG A 79 21.06 12.31 -5.28
C ARG A 79 21.46 11.09 -4.49
N GLU A 80 21.79 10.02 -5.17
CA GLU A 80 22.27 8.76 -4.60
C GLU A 80 23.37 8.20 -5.49
N ASP A 81 24.49 7.86 -4.89
CA ASP A 81 25.60 7.14 -5.51
C ASP A 81 26.04 5.99 -4.60
N ASP A 82 27.05 5.22 -5.03
CA ASP A 82 27.47 4.00 -4.32
C ASP A 82 27.97 4.30 -2.89
N ASP A 83 28.56 5.47 -2.66
CA ASP A 83 29.20 5.84 -1.39
C ASP A 83 28.36 6.82 -0.55
N THR A 84 27.51 7.63 -1.20
CA THR A 84 26.83 8.76 -0.54
C THR A 84 25.39 8.93 -0.97
N ILE A 85 24.57 9.45 -0.05
CA ILE A 85 23.17 9.84 -0.26
C ILE A 85 23.03 11.31 0.12
N GLU A 86 22.61 12.14 -0.84
CA GLU A 86 22.20 13.51 -0.55
C GLU A 86 20.72 13.53 -0.15
N LEU A 87 20.47 13.87 1.09
CA LEU A 87 19.14 14.01 1.66
C LEU A 87 18.84 15.49 1.92
N GLN A 88 17.67 15.95 1.53
CA GLN A 88 17.09 17.20 2.00
C GLN A 88 16.13 16.86 3.16
N PRO A 89 16.51 17.12 4.44
CA PRO A 89 15.68 16.76 5.58
C PRO A 89 14.31 17.44 5.56
N LYS A 90 13.31 16.78 6.12
CA LYS A 90 11.95 17.33 6.28
C LYS A 90 12.01 18.65 7.07
N GLY A 91 11.47 19.71 6.48
CA GLY A 91 11.46 21.04 7.08
C GLY A 91 12.74 21.86 6.87
N SER A 92 13.79 21.33 6.24
CA SER A 92 15.02 22.03 5.91
C SER A 92 15.12 22.34 4.41
N LYS A 93 15.76 23.45 4.05
CA LYS A 93 16.17 23.76 2.68
C LYS A 93 17.61 23.29 2.38
N ALA A 94 18.38 23.02 3.43
CA ALA A 94 19.74 22.53 3.29
C ALA A 94 19.76 21.05 2.88
N ARG A 95 20.79 20.65 2.16
CA ARG A 95 21.06 19.25 1.82
C ARG A 95 22.14 18.72 2.72
N GLU A 96 22.02 17.48 3.12
CA GLU A 96 22.99 16.77 3.94
C GLU A 96 23.50 15.57 3.15
N SER A 97 24.83 15.40 3.16
CA SER A 97 25.49 14.24 2.55
C SER A 97 25.70 13.18 3.63
N ILE A 98 25.12 12.01 3.42
CA ILE A 98 25.12 10.89 4.34
C ILE A 98 25.90 9.75 3.70
N SER A 99 26.89 9.18 4.41
CA SER A 99 27.61 8.00 3.93
C SER A 99 26.68 6.79 3.87
N ARG A 100 26.71 6.07 2.74
CA ARG A 100 25.90 4.87 2.49
C ARG A 100 26.14 3.77 3.54
N GLU A 101 27.36 3.64 4.05
CA GLU A 101 27.71 2.67 5.09
C GLU A 101 26.96 2.86 6.40
N LYS A 102 26.53 4.09 6.69
CA LYS A 102 25.74 4.40 7.90
C LYS A 102 24.26 4.08 7.76
N VAL A 103 23.80 3.79 6.55
CA VAL A 103 22.40 3.53 6.24
C VAL A 103 22.16 2.03 6.20
N LYS A 104 21.28 1.54 7.09
CA LYS A 104 20.86 0.15 7.18
C LYS A 104 19.82 -0.20 6.10
N GLN A 105 18.87 0.71 5.88
CA GLN A 105 17.77 0.53 4.93
C GLN A 105 17.26 1.87 4.41
N ILE A 106 16.82 1.88 3.15
CA ILE A 106 16.15 3.04 2.54
C ILE A 106 14.72 2.66 2.22
N GLU A 107 13.78 3.49 2.64
CA GLU A 107 12.39 3.43 2.22
C GLU A 107 12.11 4.61 1.29
N TYR A 108 12.03 4.34 0.00
CA TYR A 108 11.76 5.38 -0.99
C TYR A 108 10.30 5.85 -0.92
N ARG A 109 10.10 7.17 -1.09
CA ARG A 109 8.76 7.77 -1.20
C ARG A 109 8.01 7.26 -2.44
N GLY A 110 6.69 7.46 -2.41
CA GLY A 110 5.83 7.16 -3.54
C GLY A 110 5.61 5.67 -3.77
N ARG A 111 5.91 4.81 -2.80
CA ARG A 111 5.48 3.41 -2.86
C ARG A 111 3.97 3.36 -3.05
N PRO A 112 3.42 2.48 -3.93
CA PRO A 112 1.99 2.36 -4.09
C PRO A 112 1.34 1.91 -2.78
N ILE A 113 0.20 2.52 -2.44
CA ILE A 113 -0.51 2.28 -1.18
C ILE A 113 -1.91 1.78 -1.50
N LEU A 114 -2.29 0.65 -0.92
CA LEU A 114 -3.66 0.14 -0.96
C LEU A 114 -4.23 0.15 0.46
N VAL A 115 -5.32 0.89 0.66
CA VAL A 115 -5.99 1.00 1.95
C VAL A 115 -7.33 0.28 1.91
N GLY A 116 -7.47 -0.78 2.71
CA GLY A 116 -8.74 -1.48 2.87
C GLY A 116 -9.66 -0.80 3.89
N THR A 117 -10.91 -0.57 3.53
CA THR A 117 -11.95 -0.08 4.42
C THR A 117 -13.12 -1.04 4.48
N VAL A 118 -13.87 -1.04 5.58
CA VAL A 118 -14.99 -1.99 5.80
C VAL A 118 -16.33 -1.49 5.27
N SER A 119 -16.43 -0.21 4.89
CA SER A 119 -17.66 0.36 4.32
C SER A 119 -17.37 1.51 3.37
N ILE A 120 -18.38 1.87 2.56
CA ILE A 120 -18.32 2.99 1.62
C ILE A 120 -18.13 4.32 2.37
N GLU A 121 -18.89 4.53 3.46
CA GLU A 121 -18.84 5.75 4.26
C GLU A 121 -17.43 5.98 4.82
N ARG A 122 -16.76 4.91 5.24
CA ARG A 122 -15.38 4.96 5.75
C ARG A 122 -14.37 5.25 4.64
N SER A 123 -14.58 4.72 3.45
CA SER A 123 -13.75 5.06 2.29
C SER A 123 -13.89 6.52 1.89
N GLU A 124 -15.11 7.06 1.90
CA GLU A 124 -15.39 8.47 1.62
C GLU A 124 -14.85 9.41 2.73
N HIS A 125 -14.90 8.98 3.99
CA HIS A 125 -14.30 9.74 5.09
C HIS A 125 -12.79 9.88 4.94
N LEU A 126 -12.08 8.76 4.67
CA LEU A 126 -10.64 8.77 4.45
C LEU A 126 -10.29 9.58 3.19
N SER A 127 -11.07 9.46 2.12
CA SER A 127 -10.89 10.25 0.90
C SER A 127 -10.87 11.75 1.19
N ARG A 128 -11.85 12.25 1.94
CA ARG A 128 -11.91 13.66 2.36
C ARG A 128 -10.69 14.10 3.19
N LEU A 129 -10.18 13.24 4.06
CA LEU A 129 -8.96 13.53 4.82
C LEU A 129 -7.74 13.65 3.91
N LEU A 130 -7.60 12.77 2.92
CA LEU A 130 -6.50 12.82 1.97
C LEU A 130 -6.60 14.03 1.02
N GLU A 131 -7.81 14.42 0.60
CA GLU A 131 -8.06 15.63 -0.16
C GLU A 131 -7.61 16.89 0.59
N GLN A 132 -7.96 17.00 1.89
CA GLN A 132 -7.52 18.10 2.74
C GLN A 132 -5.99 18.19 2.88
N ARG A 133 -5.28 17.05 2.78
CA ARG A 133 -3.82 16.97 2.82
C ARG A 133 -3.16 17.12 1.45
N GLY A 134 -3.96 17.29 0.39
CA GLY A 134 -3.48 17.42 -0.99
C GLY A 134 -2.80 16.15 -1.52
N ILE A 135 -3.24 14.97 -1.08
CA ILE A 135 -2.73 13.68 -1.53
C ILE A 135 -3.63 13.12 -2.64
N PRO A 136 -3.14 13.03 -3.89
CA PRO A 136 -3.89 12.42 -4.98
C PRO A 136 -4.18 10.95 -4.68
N HIS A 137 -5.42 10.52 -4.86
CA HIS A 137 -5.82 9.15 -4.61
C HIS A 137 -7.02 8.73 -5.46
N ALA A 138 -7.25 7.44 -5.59
CA ALA A 138 -8.42 6.85 -6.22
C ALA A 138 -9.26 6.11 -5.18
N VAL A 139 -10.59 6.16 -5.33
CA VAL A 139 -11.53 5.41 -4.48
C VAL A 139 -12.17 4.31 -5.30
N LEU A 140 -12.00 3.07 -4.83
CA LEU A 140 -12.55 1.87 -5.41
C LEU A 140 -13.70 1.38 -4.54
N ASN A 141 -14.94 1.61 -4.98
CA ASN A 141 -16.13 1.18 -4.28
C ASN A 141 -17.21 0.74 -5.27
N ALA A 142 -18.24 0.04 -4.78
CA ALA A 142 -19.32 -0.53 -5.59
C ALA A 142 -20.15 0.50 -6.39
N LYS A 143 -19.95 1.81 -6.19
CA LYS A 143 -20.67 2.85 -6.93
C LYS A 143 -20.15 3.10 -8.35
N HIS A 144 -18.92 2.66 -8.67
CA HIS A 144 -18.23 3.02 -9.91
C HIS A 144 -17.63 1.82 -10.65
N HIS A 145 -18.41 0.76 -10.88
CA HIS A 145 -17.96 -0.47 -11.52
C HIS A 145 -17.25 -0.29 -12.88
N GLN A 146 -17.68 0.68 -13.70
CA GLN A 146 -17.07 0.90 -15.02
C GLN A 146 -15.61 1.38 -14.95
N ARG A 147 -15.25 2.13 -13.90
CA ARG A 147 -13.89 2.66 -13.69
C ARG A 147 -13.02 1.75 -12.80
N GLU A 148 -13.60 0.70 -12.27
CA GLU A 148 -12.92 -0.21 -11.33
C GLU A 148 -11.68 -0.85 -11.97
N ALA A 149 -11.82 -1.39 -13.18
CA ALA A 149 -10.73 -2.02 -13.91
C ALA A 149 -9.58 -1.06 -14.21
N GLU A 150 -9.89 0.19 -14.57
CA GLU A 150 -8.89 1.24 -14.85
C GLU A 150 -8.11 1.61 -13.59
N ILE A 151 -8.81 1.79 -12.45
CA ILE A 151 -8.19 2.10 -11.16
C ILE A 151 -7.28 0.96 -10.73
N ILE A 152 -7.75 -0.29 -10.80
CA ILE A 152 -6.97 -1.46 -10.42
C ILE A 152 -5.73 -1.63 -11.28
N ALA A 153 -5.85 -1.43 -12.60
CA ALA A 153 -4.73 -1.52 -13.52
C ALA A 153 -3.59 -0.57 -13.18
N GLN A 154 -3.88 0.55 -12.52
CA GLN A 154 -2.89 1.57 -12.17
C GLN A 154 -2.60 1.66 -10.67
N ALA A 155 -3.24 0.84 -9.82
CA ALA A 155 -3.08 0.89 -8.37
C ALA A 155 -1.65 0.56 -7.89
N GLY A 156 -0.88 -0.19 -8.68
CA GLY A 156 0.51 -0.53 -8.40
C GLY A 156 1.56 0.48 -8.90
N ARG A 157 1.16 1.61 -9.49
CA ARG A 157 2.11 2.62 -9.98
C ARG A 157 2.81 3.35 -8.85
N LEU A 158 4.01 3.86 -9.13
CA LEU A 158 4.71 4.76 -8.22
C LEU A 158 3.84 5.97 -7.90
N GLY A 159 3.68 6.26 -6.61
CA GLY A 159 2.87 7.36 -6.11
C GLY A 159 1.35 7.09 -6.07
N ALA A 160 0.88 5.93 -6.51
CA ALA A 160 -0.53 5.60 -6.47
C ALA A 160 -1.00 5.37 -5.02
N VAL A 161 -2.12 5.99 -4.66
CA VAL A 161 -2.84 5.75 -3.41
C VAL A 161 -4.26 5.31 -3.78
N THR A 162 -4.65 4.11 -3.37
CA THR A 162 -5.96 3.55 -3.68
C THR A 162 -6.67 3.16 -2.39
N ILE A 163 -7.88 3.70 -2.19
CA ILE A 163 -8.76 3.33 -1.09
C ILE A 163 -9.79 2.35 -1.65
N ALA A 164 -9.85 1.13 -1.11
CA ALA A 164 -10.78 0.10 -1.55
C ALA A 164 -11.68 -0.39 -0.41
N THR A 165 -12.95 -0.64 -0.68
CA THR A 165 -13.79 -1.42 0.24
C THR A 165 -13.45 -2.90 0.12
N ASN A 166 -13.72 -3.69 1.15
CA ASN A 166 -13.38 -5.12 1.21
C ASN A 166 -13.87 -5.96 0.01
N MET A 167 -14.92 -5.51 -0.67
CA MET A 167 -15.51 -6.23 -1.81
C MET A 167 -15.01 -5.73 -3.16
N ALA A 168 -14.46 -4.53 -3.23
CA ALA A 168 -13.97 -3.94 -4.47
C ALA A 168 -12.59 -4.49 -4.85
N GLY A 169 -12.41 -4.89 -6.11
CA GLY A 169 -11.15 -5.44 -6.60
C GLY A 169 -10.82 -6.86 -6.14
N ARG A 170 -11.73 -7.55 -5.47
CA ARG A 170 -11.50 -8.94 -5.04
C ARG A 170 -11.28 -9.86 -6.22
N GLY A 171 -10.20 -10.66 -6.15
CA GLY A 171 -9.85 -11.61 -7.22
C GLY A 171 -9.14 -10.96 -8.41
N THR A 172 -8.71 -9.70 -8.29
CA THR A 172 -7.94 -8.99 -9.33
C THR A 172 -6.49 -8.80 -8.90
N ASP A 173 -5.56 -9.05 -9.80
CA ASP A 173 -4.14 -8.85 -9.54
C ASP A 173 -3.76 -7.37 -9.70
N ILE A 174 -2.94 -6.86 -8.77
CA ILE A 174 -2.33 -5.54 -8.87
C ILE A 174 -0.88 -5.71 -9.28
N ILE A 175 -0.53 -5.18 -10.45
CA ILE A 175 0.82 -5.26 -11.01
C ILE A 175 1.64 -4.09 -10.47
N LEU A 176 2.75 -4.39 -9.78
CA LEU A 176 3.68 -3.36 -9.33
C LEU A 176 4.32 -2.68 -10.55
N GLY A 177 4.30 -1.35 -10.55
CA GLY A 177 4.66 -0.52 -11.70
C GLY A 177 3.47 -0.10 -12.56
N GLY A 178 2.28 -0.69 -12.33
CA GLY A 178 1.07 -0.49 -13.14
C GLY A 178 1.00 -1.42 -14.35
N ASN A 179 -0.10 -1.37 -15.08
CA ASN A 179 -0.30 -2.16 -16.29
C ASN A 179 0.07 -1.31 -17.54
N PRO A 180 1.18 -1.63 -18.23
CA PRO A 180 1.66 -0.84 -19.36
C PRO A 180 0.71 -0.91 -20.58
N GLU A 181 0.03 -2.05 -20.78
CA GLU A 181 -0.93 -2.18 -21.88
C GLU A 181 -2.14 -1.27 -21.65
N ALA A 182 -2.71 -1.27 -20.45
CA ALA A 182 -3.80 -0.35 -20.10
C ALA A 182 -3.39 1.13 -20.23
N MET A 183 -2.14 1.46 -19.94
CA MET A 183 -1.60 2.82 -20.15
C MET A 183 -1.50 3.17 -21.62
N ALA A 184 -1.02 2.26 -22.46
CA ALA A 184 -0.90 2.49 -23.90
C ALA A 184 -2.30 2.69 -24.54
N TRP A 185 -3.28 1.87 -24.17
CA TRP A 185 -4.66 2.04 -24.64
C TRP A 185 -5.28 3.37 -24.24
N ALA A 186 -5.04 3.83 -23.02
CA ALA A 186 -5.56 5.13 -22.55
C ALA A 186 -4.95 6.34 -23.28
N GLN A 187 -3.80 6.19 -23.93
CA GLN A 187 -3.17 7.25 -24.74
C GLN A 187 -3.63 7.27 -26.20
N LEU A 188 -4.25 6.18 -26.66
CA LEU A 188 -4.73 6.04 -28.04
C LEU A 188 -6.20 6.48 -28.22
N GLN A 189 -6.90 6.75 -27.13
CA GLN A 189 -8.27 7.30 -27.11
C GLN A 189 -8.26 8.82 -26.97
#